data_e014870ebcccc252555754255cb0fa09
#
_entry.id   e014870ebcccc252555754255cb0fa09
#
_cell.length_a   1.000
_cell.length_b   1.000
_cell.length_c   1.000
_cell.angle_alpha   90.00
_cell.angle_beta   90.00
_cell.angle_gamma   90.00
#
_symmetry.space_group_name_H-M   'P 1'
#
loop_
_entity.id
_entity.type
_entity.pdbx_description
1 polymer ?
#
loop_
_entity_poly.entity_id
_entity_poly.type
_entity_poly.pdbx_seq_one_letter_code
_entity_poly.pdbx_strand_id
1 'polypeptide(L)'
;IFDLTLNQAQLELAKKVIETGKPVILVMFEGRPRIISNIEPKAKGILVGFLPGMEGGNAIADILFGDVNPSGKLPITYPRNPNGITLYDYKPIEKFDTNNYDPLWPFGYGLSYTTFNYANLRLSSSEINVNDELIVSIDVKNTGNKAGKEVVQLYLTDLYGSITRPNKQLKGFEKVLLNPGETKTIKFKINKEHLSFIGQENKRITEPGDFEVIIANNTATFSLK
;
A
#
# COMPACT_ATOMS: atom_id res chain seq x y z
N ILE A 1 -14.84 9.09 -18.17
CA ILE A 1 -13.39 9.01 -18.45
C ILE A 1 -13.21 7.86 -19.39
N PHE A 2 -12.83 8.15 -20.63
CA PHE A 2 -12.74 7.13 -21.69
C PHE A 2 -11.32 6.54 -21.78
N ASP A 3 -10.30 7.24 -21.24
CA ASP A 3 -8.91 6.82 -21.36
C ASP A 3 -8.08 7.34 -20.18
N LEU A 4 -7.21 6.48 -19.67
CA LEU A 4 -6.21 6.79 -18.64
C LEU A 4 -4.80 6.90 -19.23
N THR A 5 -4.61 6.74 -20.54
CA THR A 5 -3.28 6.85 -21.14
C THR A 5 -2.74 8.27 -21.06
N LEU A 6 -1.42 8.40 -21.10
CA LEU A 6 -0.78 9.70 -21.30
C LEU A 6 -1.15 10.27 -22.68
N ASN A 7 -1.19 11.60 -22.77
CA ASN A 7 -1.27 12.26 -24.07
C ASN A 7 -0.11 11.80 -24.96
N GLN A 8 -0.36 11.63 -26.25
CA GLN A 8 0.60 11.10 -27.22
C GLN A 8 1.91 11.91 -27.21
N ALA A 9 1.85 13.23 -27.13
CA ALA A 9 3.04 14.10 -27.12
C ALA A 9 3.89 13.88 -25.85
N GLN A 10 3.25 13.67 -24.68
CA GLN A 10 3.95 13.36 -23.43
C GLN A 10 4.63 12.00 -23.50
N LEU A 11 3.96 11.00 -24.06
CA LEU A 11 4.50 9.65 -24.23
C LEU A 11 5.70 9.65 -25.19
N GLU A 12 5.61 10.37 -26.30
CA GLU A 12 6.71 10.51 -27.26
C GLU A 12 7.90 11.25 -26.67
N LEU A 13 7.66 12.33 -25.92
CA LEU A 13 8.71 13.03 -25.19
C LEU A 13 9.45 12.09 -24.24
N ALA A 14 8.71 11.34 -23.40
CA ALA A 14 9.30 10.41 -22.44
C ALA A 14 10.15 9.34 -23.17
N LYS A 15 9.63 8.76 -24.27
CA LYS A 15 10.36 7.78 -25.07
C LYS A 15 11.65 8.35 -25.66
N LYS A 16 11.59 9.53 -26.29
CA LYS A 16 12.79 10.18 -26.87
C LYS A 16 13.86 10.48 -25.83
N VAL A 17 13.45 10.96 -24.64
CA VAL A 17 14.39 11.20 -23.55
C VAL A 17 15.02 9.90 -23.06
N ILE A 18 14.25 8.84 -22.90
CA ILE A 18 14.76 7.51 -22.51
C ILE A 18 15.74 6.97 -23.57
N GLU A 19 15.45 7.17 -24.85
CA GLU A 19 16.30 6.71 -25.97
C GLU A 19 17.69 7.37 -26.01
N THR A 20 17.88 8.48 -25.30
CA THR A 20 19.21 9.11 -25.15
C THR A 20 20.19 8.25 -24.35
N GLY A 21 19.71 7.20 -23.68
CA GLY A 21 20.49 6.31 -22.81
C GLY A 21 20.90 6.91 -21.47
N LYS A 22 20.49 8.15 -21.18
CA LYS A 22 20.73 8.79 -19.87
C LYS A 22 19.72 8.26 -18.82
N PRO A 23 20.10 8.21 -17.53
CA PRO A 23 19.14 7.92 -16.46
C PRO A 23 17.98 8.91 -16.46
N VAL A 24 16.74 8.40 -16.49
CA VAL A 24 15.51 9.21 -16.53
C VAL A 24 14.71 8.97 -15.27
N ILE A 25 14.29 10.05 -14.62
CA ILE A 25 13.33 10.05 -13.52
C ILE A 25 12.05 10.67 -14.04
N LEU A 26 10.94 9.95 -13.92
CA LEU A 26 9.62 10.47 -14.26
C LEU A 26 9.01 11.14 -13.03
N VAL A 27 8.60 12.40 -13.16
CA VAL A 27 7.87 13.14 -12.14
C VAL A 27 6.46 13.36 -12.64
N MET A 28 5.49 12.75 -11.97
CA MET A 28 4.09 12.73 -12.37
C MET A 28 3.26 13.66 -11.49
N PHE A 29 2.75 14.75 -12.07
CA PHE A 29 1.74 15.61 -11.44
C PHE A 29 0.39 15.27 -12.06
N GLU A 30 -0.45 14.60 -11.30
CA GLU A 30 -1.68 14.02 -11.85
C GLU A 30 -2.80 13.94 -10.80
N GLY A 31 -4.00 14.33 -11.18
CA GLY A 31 -5.19 14.19 -10.34
C GLY A 31 -5.80 12.79 -10.37
N ARG A 32 -5.29 11.92 -11.24
CA ARG A 32 -5.69 10.51 -11.39
C ARG A 32 -4.54 9.71 -11.99
N PRO A 33 -4.43 8.41 -11.72
CA PRO A 33 -3.36 7.59 -12.28
C PRO A 33 -3.41 7.55 -13.80
N ARG A 34 -2.22 7.57 -14.42
CA ARG A 34 -2.05 7.46 -15.87
C ARG A 34 -1.34 6.16 -16.21
N ILE A 35 -1.77 5.53 -17.31
CA ILE A 35 -1.12 4.32 -17.81
C ILE A 35 0.28 4.67 -18.33
N ILE A 36 1.28 4.14 -17.68
CA ILE A 36 2.71 4.37 -17.97
C ILE A 36 3.49 3.08 -18.18
N SER A 37 2.82 1.94 -18.31
CA SER A 37 3.43 0.61 -18.42
C SER A 37 4.43 0.47 -19.56
N ASN A 38 4.34 1.30 -20.60
CA ASN A 38 5.25 1.30 -21.76
C ASN A 38 6.56 2.06 -21.50
N ILE A 39 6.62 2.93 -20.49
CA ILE A 39 7.79 3.76 -20.17
C ILE A 39 8.35 3.45 -18.78
N GLU A 40 7.51 2.95 -17.87
CA GLU A 40 7.90 2.62 -16.49
C GLU A 40 9.12 1.71 -16.41
N PRO A 41 9.24 0.58 -17.16
CA PRO A 41 10.37 -0.33 -17.01
C PRO A 41 11.73 0.27 -17.43
N LYS A 42 11.70 1.37 -18.18
CA LYS A 42 12.89 2.08 -18.68
C LYS A 42 13.27 3.28 -17.81
N ALA A 43 12.38 3.73 -16.92
CA ALA A 43 12.68 4.80 -15.97
C ALA A 43 13.57 4.28 -14.82
N LYS A 44 14.48 5.12 -14.35
CA LYS A 44 15.33 4.82 -13.18
C LYS A 44 14.69 5.19 -11.86
N GLY A 45 13.66 6.01 -11.89
CA GLY A 45 12.84 6.39 -10.76
C GLY A 45 11.54 7.01 -11.24
N ILE A 46 10.50 6.86 -10.43
CA ILE A 46 9.19 7.46 -10.68
C ILE A 46 8.71 8.09 -9.39
N LEU A 47 8.38 9.37 -9.45
CA LEU A 47 7.83 10.13 -8.33
C LEU A 47 6.43 10.59 -8.70
N VAL A 48 5.43 10.10 -7.97
CA VAL A 48 4.02 10.50 -8.14
C VAL A 48 3.71 11.58 -7.12
N GLY A 49 3.59 12.82 -7.58
CA GLY A 49 3.34 14.00 -6.75
C GLY A 49 1.87 14.36 -6.60
N PHE A 50 0.97 13.70 -7.32
CA PHE A 50 -0.46 14.04 -7.37
C PHE A 50 -0.69 15.54 -7.64
N LEU A 51 -1.42 16.25 -6.76
CA LEU A 51 -1.68 17.69 -6.81
C LEU A 51 -0.94 18.39 -5.66
N PRO A 52 0.35 18.69 -5.81
CA PRO A 52 1.22 19.04 -4.68
C PRO A 52 1.08 20.49 -4.19
N GLY A 53 0.27 21.31 -4.85
CA GLY A 53 0.09 22.72 -4.50
C GLY A 53 1.29 23.62 -4.84
N MET A 54 1.34 24.82 -4.26
CA MET A 54 2.34 25.84 -4.61
C MET A 54 3.76 25.47 -4.21
N GLU A 55 3.95 24.78 -3.10
CA GLU A 55 5.27 24.34 -2.60
C GLU A 55 5.73 22.99 -3.18
N GLY A 56 4.96 22.43 -4.10
CA GLY A 56 5.25 21.11 -4.69
C GLY A 56 6.60 21.03 -5.38
N GLY A 57 7.03 22.12 -6.03
CA GLY A 57 8.35 22.17 -6.68
C GLY A 57 9.50 22.01 -5.69
N ASN A 58 9.46 22.72 -4.56
CA ASN A 58 10.46 22.63 -3.50
C ASN A 58 10.48 21.23 -2.89
N ALA A 59 9.31 20.68 -2.51
CA ALA A 59 9.21 19.35 -1.93
C ALA A 59 9.72 18.25 -2.86
N ILE A 60 9.51 18.38 -4.17
CA ILE A 60 10.00 17.43 -5.17
C ILE A 60 11.52 17.55 -5.33
N ALA A 61 12.05 18.78 -5.35
CA ALA A 61 13.49 18.98 -5.40
C ALA A 61 14.19 18.34 -4.19
N ASP A 62 13.70 18.59 -2.97
CA ASP A 62 14.24 17.99 -1.74
C ASP A 62 14.29 16.46 -1.82
N ILE A 63 13.25 15.84 -2.39
CA ILE A 63 13.24 14.39 -2.59
C ILE A 63 14.26 14.00 -3.66
N LEU A 64 14.26 14.62 -4.84
CA LEU A 64 15.11 14.23 -5.96
C LEU A 64 16.60 14.39 -5.64
N PHE A 65 16.98 15.42 -4.89
CA PHE A 65 18.37 15.66 -4.47
C PHE A 65 18.75 14.97 -3.16
N GLY A 66 17.77 14.35 -2.47
CA GLY A 66 18.02 13.48 -1.32
C GLY A 66 18.08 14.19 0.02
N ASP A 67 17.69 15.45 0.10
CA ASP A 67 17.55 16.24 1.33
C ASP A 67 16.42 15.67 2.21
N VAL A 68 15.37 15.16 1.54
CA VAL A 68 14.26 14.47 2.18
C VAL A 68 14.15 13.04 1.66
N ASN A 69 14.14 12.08 2.58
CA ASN A 69 13.88 10.67 2.25
C ASN A 69 12.37 10.47 2.03
N PRO A 70 11.93 10.01 0.84
CA PRO A 70 10.51 9.79 0.56
C PRO A 70 9.90 8.75 1.50
N SER A 71 8.68 8.99 1.93
CA SER A 71 7.96 8.11 2.85
C SER A 71 6.47 8.01 2.53
N GLY A 72 6.04 8.57 1.41
CA GLY A 72 4.67 8.45 0.91
C GLY A 72 4.39 7.02 0.44
N LYS A 73 3.17 6.55 0.69
CA LYS A 73 2.65 5.29 0.11
C LYS A 73 1.45 5.63 -0.76
N LEU A 74 1.26 4.89 -1.84
CA LEU A 74 0.14 5.10 -2.75
C LEU A 74 -1.20 4.94 -2.04
N PRO A 75 -2.06 5.96 -2.05
CA PRO A 75 -3.41 5.88 -1.48
C PRO A 75 -4.43 5.26 -2.45
N ILE A 76 -3.96 4.75 -3.56
CA ILE A 76 -4.74 4.12 -4.62
C ILE A 76 -4.01 2.87 -5.14
N THR A 77 -4.76 1.97 -5.78
CA THR A 77 -4.18 0.94 -6.63
C THR A 77 -3.85 1.56 -7.98
N TYR A 78 -2.58 1.52 -8.40
CA TYR A 78 -2.14 2.14 -9.65
C TYR A 78 -2.31 1.15 -10.81
N PRO A 79 -3.14 1.46 -11.83
CA PRO A 79 -3.49 0.51 -12.89
C PRO A 79 -2.33 0.28 -13.87
N ARG A 80 -2.19 -0.96 -14.32
CA ARG A 80 -1.25 -1.34 -15.38
C ARG A 80 -1.84 -1.10 -16.76
N ASN A 81 -3.13 -1.39 -16.93
CA ASN A 81 -3.82 -1.37 -18.21
C ASN A 81 -5.04 -0.44 -18.18
N PRO A 82 -5.47 0.16 -19.31
CA PRO A 82 -6.59 1.10 -19.35
C PRO A 82 -7.90 0.51 -18.84
N ASN A 83 -8.14 -0.77 -19.08
CA ASN A 83 -9.37 -1.49 -18.71
C ASN A 83 -9.16 -2.49 -17.59
N GLY A 84 -8.02 -2.41 -16.87
CA GLY A 84 -7.74 -3.26 -15.73
C GLY A 84 -8.66 -2.93 -14.56
N ILE A 85 -9.36 -3.93 -14.04
CA ILE A 85 -10.14 -3.79 -12.81
C ILE A 85 -9.19 -3.96 -11.62
N THR A 86 -8.85 -2.86 -10.97
CA THR A 86 -7.89 -2.82 -9.87
C THR A 86 -8.54 -2.23 -8.62
N LEU A 87 -9.62 -2.86 -8.18
CA LEU A 87 -10.36 -2.40 -6.99
C LEU A 87 -9.50 -2.55 -5.73
N TYR A 88 -9.69 -1.64 -4.79
CA TYR A 88 -9.10 -1.75 -3.46
C TYR A 88 -9.62 -3.00 -2.73
N ASP A 89 -10.94 -3.20 -2.71
CA ASP A 89 -11.62 -4.35 -2.12
C ASP A 89 -11.69 -5.54 -3.10
N TYR A 90 -10.56 -5.91 -3.72
CA TYR A 90 -10.54 -7.08 -4.60
C TYR A 90 -10.74 -8.36 -3.77
N LYS A 91 -11.48 -9.29 -4.37
CA LYS A 91 -11.91 -10.54 -3.72
C LYS A 91 -11.09 -11.72 -4.25
N PRO A 92 -11.09 -12.87 -3.54
CA PRO A 92 -10.54 -14.10 -4.09
C PRO A 92 -11.16 -14.38 -5.47
N ILE A 93 -10.31 -14.68 -6.44
CA ILE A 93 -10.73 -14.97 -7.81
C ILE A 93 -11.04 -16.44 -7.88
N GLU A 94 -12.19 -16.80 -8.47
CA GLU A 94 -12.50 -18.18 -8.77
C GLU A 94 -11.49 -18.78 -9.77
N LYS A 95 -11.22 -20.07 -9.68
CA LYS A 95 -10.17 -20.77 -10.46
C LYS A 95 -10.26 -20.59 -11.98
N PHE A 96 -11.40 -20.15 -12.50
CA PHE A 96 -11.65 -19.97 -13.94
C PHE A 96 -11.49 -18.54 -14.42
N ASP A 97 -11.29 -17.58 -13.52
CA ASP A 97 -11.07 -16.19 -13.89
C ASP A 97 -9.57 -15.97 -14.15
N THR A 98 -9.24 -15.70 -15.41
CA THR A 98 -7.88 -15.34 -15.83
C THR A 98 -7.57 -13.86 -15.63
N ASN A 99 -8.53 -13.05 -15.19
CA ASN A 99 -8.33 -11.64 -14.88
C ASN A 99 -7.65 -11.51 -13.51
N ASN A 100 -6.39 -11.84 -13.47
CA ASN A 100 -5.58 -11.67 -12.28
C ASN A 100 -5.55 -10.20 -11.85
N TYR A 101 -5.68 -9.97 -10.55
CA TYR A 101 -5.36 -8.68 -9.96
C TYR A 101 -3.87 -8.38 -10.23
N ASP A 102 -3.62 -7.60 -11.28
CA ASP A 102 -2.29 -7.23 -11.74
C ASP A 102 -2.17 -5.70 -11.89
N PRO A 103 -2.15 -4.94 -10.79
CA PRO A 103 -1.87 -3.51 -10.84
C PRO A 103 -0.41 -3.26 -11.22
N LEU A 104 -0.10 -2.05 -11.71
CA LEU A 104 1.29 -1.62 -11.85
C LEU A 104 1.94 -1.53 -10.47
N TRP A 105 1.25 -0.89 -9.52
CA TRP A 105 1.59 -0.89 -8.10
C TRP A 105 0.33 -1.01 -7.24
N PRO A 106 0.34 -1.87 -6.22
CA PRO A 106 -0.79 -2.03 -5.32
C PRO A 106 -0.96 -0.82 -4.42
N PHE A 107 -2.17 -0.66 -3.86
CA PHE A 107 -2.42 0.26 -2.75
C PHE A 107 -1.39 0.06 -1.63
N GLY A 108 -0.91 1.15 -1.06
CA GLY A 108 0.09 1.11 0.01
C GLY A 108 1.54 0.95 -0.46
N TYR A 109 1.78 0.81 -1.77
CA TYR A 109 3.15 0.72 -2.32
C TYR A 109 3.89 2.05 -2.23
N GLY A 110 5.19 2.00 -1.98
CA GLY A 110 6.09 3.14 -2.02
C GLY A 110 7.47 2.79 -1.48
N LEU A 111 8.50 3.33 -2.14
CA LEU A 111 9.90 3.08 -1.83
C LEU A 111 10.48 4.14 -0.89
N SER A 112 11.67 3.89 -0.39
CA SER A 112 12.46 4.78 0.47
C SER A 112 13.92 4.74 0.03
N TYR A 113 14.71 5.74 0.42
CA TYR A 113 16.18 5.73 0.25
C TYR A 113 16.91 4.92 1.33
N THR A 114 16.16 4.30 2.24
CA THR A 114 16.65 3.33 3.21
C THR A 114 15.84 2.05 3.14
N THR A 115 16.22 1.05 3.90
CA THR A 115 15.54 -0.24 3.95
C THR A 115 15.02 -0.52 5.35
N PHE A 116 13.87 -1.19 5.43
CA PHE A 116 13.25 -1.55 6.69
C PHE A 116 13.04 -3.06 6.77
N ASN A 117 13.29 -3.63 7.94
CA ASN A 117 13.00 -5.02 8.24
C ASN A 117 11.88 -5.09 9.29
N TYR A 118 10.94 -6.00 9.06
CA TYR A 118 9.81 -6.28 9.94
C TYR A 118 9.99 -7.66 10.56
N ALA A 119 9.87 -7.74 11.88
CA ALA A 119 10.07 -8.98 12.62
C ALA A 119 9.18 -9.05 13.86
N ASN A 120 9.09 -10.25 14.45
CA ASN A 120 8.44 -10.45 15.73
C ASN A 120 6.98 -9.95 15.76
N LEU A 121 6.17 -10.32 14.77
CA LEU A 121 4.73 -10.09 14.82
C LEU A 121 4.14 -10.91 15.98
N ARG A 122 3.43 -10.24 16.88
CA ARG A 122 2.85 -10.83 18.10
C ARG A 122 1.41 -10.36 18.26
N LEU A 123 0.56 -11.26 18.65
CA LEU A 123 -0.81 -11.00 19.10
C LEU A 123 -0.89 -11.15 20.62
N SER A 124 -1.68 -10.34 21.30
CA SER A 124 -1.89 -10.45 22.75
C SER A 124 -2.70 -11.71 23.13
N SER A 125 -3.47 -12.25 22.18
CA SER A 125 -4.24 -13.50 22.32
C SER A 125 -4.43 -14.14 20.95
N SER A 126 -4.61 -15.45 20.91
CA SER A 126 -5.07 -16.18 19.73
C SER A 126 -6.59 -16.28 19.63
N GLU A 127 -7.31 -15.90 20.68
CA GLU A 127 -8.78 -15.85 20.73
C GLU A 127 -9.23 -14.60 21.46
N ILE A 128 -10.32 -13.97 20.98
CA ILE A 128 -10.97 -12.82 21.60
C ILE A 128 -12.49 -12.97 21.52
N ASN A 129 -13.21 -12.31 22.41
CA ASN A 129 -14.65 -12.13 22.31
C ASN A 129 -14.97 -10.80 21.60
N VAL A 130 -16.21 -10.63 21.18
CA VAL A 130 -16.65 -9.49 20.37
C VAL A 130 -16.40 -8.11 21.03
N ASN A 131 -16.31 -8.05 22.37
CA ASN A 131 -16.08 -6.82 23.12
C ASN A 131 -14.62 -6.65 23.59
N ASP A 132 -13.74 -7.60 23.29
CA ASP A 132 -12.35 -7.53 23.67
C ASP A 132 -11.52 -6.67 22.67
N GLU A 133 -10.36 -6.19 23.12
CA GLU A 133 -9.34 -5.60 22.28
C GLU A 133 -8.18 -6.58 22.06
N LEU A 134 -7.80 -6.79 20.82
CA LEU A 134 -6.58 -7.48 20.46
C LEU A 134 -5.45 -6.48 20.23
N ILE A 135 -4.32 -6.65 20.91
CA ILE A 135 -3.12 -5.87 20.66
C ILE A 135 -2.23 -6.63 19.67
N VAL A 136 -1.95 -6.00 18.55
CA VAL A 136 -1.00 -6.48 17.53
C VAL A 136 0.28 -5.68 17.68
N SER A 137 1.42 -6.36 17.79
CA SER A 137 2.73 -5.70 17.93
C SER A 137 3.69 -6.23 16.88
N ILE A 138 4.50 -5.34 16.29
CA ILE A 138 5.54 -5.68 15.30
C ILE A 138 6.78 -4.83 15.55
N ASP A 139 7.96 -5.43 15.41
CA ASP A 139 9.22 -4.70 15.49
C ASP A 139 9.63 -4.27 14.08
N VAL A 140 9.95 -2.97 13.92
CA VAL A 140 10.40 -2.38 12.66
C VAL A 140 11.79 -1.81 12.87
N LYS A 141 12.75 -2.27 12.08
CA LYS A 141 14.15 -1.84 12.13
C LYS A 141 14.55 -1.16 10.82
N ASN A 142 15.20 -0.01 10.92
CA ASN A 142 15.91 0.57 9.79
C ASN A 142 17.24 -0.17 9.58
N THR A 143 17.36 -0.91 8.49
CA THR A 143 18.55 -1.71 8.15
C THR A 143 19.49 -1.01 7.18
N GLY A 144 19.09 0.16 6.66
CA GLY A 144 19.94 0.97 5.79
C GLY A 144 20.79 1.98 6.54
N ASN A 145 21.42 2.86 5.80
CA ASN A 145 22.39 3.84 6.32
C ASN A 145 21.88 5.30 6.36
N LYS A 146 20.59 5.51 6.02
CA LYS A 146 19.93 6.82 6.09
C LYS A 146 18.75 6.78 7.05
N ALA A 147 18.50 7.86 7.77
CA ALA A 147 17.27 8.02 8.51
C ALA A 147 16.07 8.05 7.55
N GLY A 148 14.97 7.45 7.96
CA GLY A 148 13.77 7.41 7.12
C GLY A 148 12.50 7.23 7.94
N LYS A 149 11.41 7.78 7.41
CA LYS A 149 10.08 7.50 7.95
C LYS A 149 9.51 6.29 7.20
N GLU A 150 8.96 5.33 7.96
CA GLU A 150 8.21 4.20 7.40
C GLU A 150 6.74 4.29 7.78
N VAL A 151 5.87 3.87 6.88
CA VAL A 151 4.44 3.74 7.16
C VAL A 151 4.15 2.26 7.37
N VAL A 152 4.04 1.89 8.63
CA VAL A 152 3.66 0.53 9.03
C VAL A 152 2.17 0.37 8.81
N GLN A 153 1.77 -0.56 7.95
CA GLN A 153 0.38 -0.77 7.54
C GLN A 153 -0.09 -2.12 8.09
N LEU A 154 -1.19 -2.10 8.84
CA LEU A 154 -1.86 -3.30 9.32
C LEU A 154 -3.08 -3.58 8.45
N TYR A 155 -3.09 -4.74 7.84
CA TYR A 155 -4.22 -5.27 7.10
C TYR A 155 -4.87 -6.43 7.86
N LEU A 156 -6.17 -6.60 7.65
CA LEU A 156 -6.94 -7.74 8.11
C LEU A 156 -7.59 -8.44 6.92
N THR A 157 -7.59 -9.76 6.98
CA THR A 157 -8.40 -10.66 6.17
C THR A 157 -9.39 -11.38 7.07
N ASP A 158 -10.65 -11.34 6.73
CA ASP A 158 -11.68 -12.20 7.29
C ASP A 158 -11.73 -13.47 6.43
N LEU A 159 -11.33 -14.59 7.00
CA LEU A 159 -11.10 -15.82 6.24
C LEU A 159 -12.41 -16.47 5.78
N TYR A 160 -13.47 -16.36 6.59
CA TYR A 160 -14.76 -16.98 6.32
C TYR A 160 -15.90 -16.12 6.84
N GLY A 161 -16.60 -15.44 5.94
CA GLY A 161 -17.78 -14.62 6.28
C GLY A 161 -19.02 -15.12 5.57
N SER A 162 -20.20 -14.72 6.05
CA SER A 162 -21.51 -15.00 5.43
C SER A 162 -21.65 -14.44 4.01
N ILE A 163 -20.78 -13.52 3.63
CA ILE A 163 -20.62 -13.00 2.26
C ILE A 163 -19.13 -13.02 1.86
N THR A 164 -18.86 -13.05 0.56
CA THR A 164 -17.46 -13.01 0.07
C THR A 164 -16.72 -11.77 0.56
N ARG A 165 -15.66 -11.98 1.31
CA ARG A 165 -14.85 -10.93 1.91
C ARG A 165 -13.72 -10.48 0.96
N PRO A 166 -13.27 -9.21 1.04
CA PRO A 166 -12.05 -8.77 0.37
C PRO A 166 -10.82 -9.58 0.82
N ASN A 167 -9.84 -9.74 -0.07
CA ASN A 167 -8.60 -10.43 0.26
C ASN A 167 -7.86 -9.82 1.45
N LYS A 168 -7.88 -8.49 1.57
CA LYS A 168 -7.36 -7.78 2.74
C LYS A 168 -7.87 -6.34 2.76
N GLN A 169 -8.02 -5.79 3.95
CA GLN A 169 -8.39 -4.39 4.16
C GLN A 169 -7.44 -3.71 5.13
N LEU A 170 -7.01 -2.48 4.82
CA LEU A 170 -6.22 -1.67 5.76
C LEU A 170 -7.10 -1.29 6.97
N LYS A 171 -6.66 -1.68 8.16
CA LYS A 171 -7.36 -1.40 9.42
C LYS A 171 -6.58 -0.48 10.36
N GLY A 172 -5.29 -0.28 10.10
CA GLY A 172 -4.48 0.66 10.84
C GLY A 172 -3.18 0.98 10.13
N PHE A 173 -2.64 2.15 10.40
CA PHE A 173 -1.29 2.50 9.96
C PHE A 173 -0.64 3.47 10.96
N GLU A 174 0.68 3.41 11.04
CA GLU A 174 1.48 4.34 11.83
C GLU A 174 2.72 4.76 11.05
N LYS A 175 3.01 6.06 11.03
CA LYS A 175 4.21 6.61 10.39
C LYS A 175 5.28 6.90 11.44
N VAL A 176 6.38 6.17 11.38
CA VAL A 176 7.46 6.22 12.37
C VAL A 176 8.78 6.63 11.73
N LEU A 177 9.50 7.55 12.39
CA LEU A 177 10.89 7.88 12.03
C LEU A 177 11.84 6.89 12.70
N LEU A 178 12.77 6.34 11.92
CA LEU A 178 13.81 5.42 12.36
C LEU A 178 15.19 5.89 11.86
N ASN A 179 16.13 6.06 12.79
CA ASN A 179 17.53 6.29 12.45
C ASN A 179 18.20 4.98 11.96
N PRO A 180 19.34 5.04 11.28
CA PRO A 180 20.11 3.85 10.91
C PRO A 180 20.34 2.92 12.10
N GLY A 181 19.98 1.65 11.95
CA GLY A 181 20.08 0.63 12.99
C GLY A 181 19.01 0.66 14.08
N GLU A 182 18.19 1.72 14.16
CA GLU A 182 17.13 1.85 15.16
C GLU A 182 16.01 0.84 14.93
N THR A 183 15.50 0.30 16.05
CA THR A 183 14.33 -0.58 16.06
C THR A 183 13.25 0.01 16.94
N LYS A 184 12.00 0.02 16.48
CA LYS A 184 10.82 0.40 17.28
C LYS A 184 9.75 -0.68 17.19
N THR A 185 9.09 -0.92 18.32
CA THR A 185 7.91 -1.77 18.38
C THR A 185 6.67 -0.93 18.13
N ILE A 186 5.95 -1.21 17.07
CA ILE A 186 4.68 -0.57 16.73
C ILE A 186 3.54 -1.44 17.23
N LYS A 187 2.50 -0.79 17.78
CA LYS A 187 1.34 -1.48 18.35
C LYS A 187 0.06 -0.93 17.74
N PHE A 188 -0.82 -1.85 17.36
CA PHE A 188 -2.17 -1.55 16.90
C PHE A 188 -3.20 -2.21 17.81
N LYS A 189 -4.36 -1.56 17.94
CA LYS A 189 -5.52 -2.10 18.64
C LYS A 189 -6.55 -2.52 17.61
N ILE A 190 -7.00 -3.74 17.70
CA ILE A 190 -8.08 -4.29 16.91
C ILE A 190 -9.28 -4.52 17.83
N ASN A 191 -10.44 -4.03 17.45
CA ASN A 191 -11.70 -4.20 18.14
C ASN A 191 -12.80 -4.62 17.14
N LYS A 192 -14.02 -4.81 17.61
CA LYS A 192 -15.16 -5.25 16.78
C LYS A 192 -15.43 -4.37 15.56
N GLU A 193 -15.15 -3.06 15.63
CA GLU A 193 -15.37 -2.17 14.48
C GLU A 193 -14.46 -2.50 13.32
N HIS A 194 -13.20 -2.87 13.60
CA HIS A 194 -12.24 -3.32 12.60
C HIS A 194 -12.65 -4.63 11.94
N LEU A 195 -13.34 -5.51 12.69
CA LEU A 195 -13.80 -6.83 12.25
C LEU A 195 -15.17 -6.78 11.56
N SER A 196 -15.89 -5.66 11.70
CA SER A 196 -17.25 -5.52 11.20
C SER A 196 -17.30 -5.26 9.68
N PHE A 197 -18.41 -5.65 9.07
CA PHE A 197 -18.72 -5.42 7.66
C PHE A 197 -20.24 -5.22 7.46
N ILE A 198 -20.62 -4.84 6.23
CA ILE A 198 -22.04 -4.74 5.88
C ILE A 198 -22.50 -6.10 5.36
N GLY A 199 -23.41 -6.74 6.08
CA GLY A 199 -23.97 -8.05 5.74
C GLY A 199 -25.11 -7.96 4.72
N GLN A 200 -25.78 -9.11 4.48
CA GLN A 200 -26.83 -9.25 3.46
C GLN A 200 -28.05 -8.35 3.71
N GLU A 201 -28.38 -8.07 4.97
CA GLU A 201 -29.48 -7.16 5.34
C GLU A 201 -29.13 -5.67 5.27
N ASN A 202 -27.99 -5.34 4.67
CA ASN A 202 -27.46 -3.98 4.63
C ASN A 202 -27.23 -3.34 6.02
N LYS A 203 -26.94 -4.17 7.02
CA LYS A 203 -26.58 -3.77 8.38
C LYS A 203 -25.13 -4.10 8.68
N ARG A 204 -24.51 -3.27 9.52
CA ARG A 204 -23.16 -3.55 10.02
C ARG A 204 -23.22 -4.69 11.04
N ILE A 205 -22.48 -5.74 10.76
CA ILE A 205 -22.42 -6.94 11.59
C ILE A 205 -20.95 -7.32 11.86
N THR A 206 -20.75 -8.10 12.91
CA THR A 206 -19.48 -8.77 13.23
C THR A 206 -19.81 -10.23 13.48
N GLU A 207 -19.16 -11.13 12.78
CA GLU A 207 -19.40 -12.57 12.86
C GLU A 207 -18.24 -13.27 13.56
N PRO A 208 -18.50 -14.31 14.37
CA PRO A 208 -17.46 -15.20 14.84
C PRO A 208 -16.74 -15.87 13.66
N GLY A 209 -15.44 -16.11 13.81
CA GLY A 209 -14.64 -16.71 12.73
C GLY A 209 -13.17 -16.42 12.89
N ASP A 210 -12.40 -16.87 11.92
CA ASP A 210 -10.95 -16.74 11.90
C ASP A 210 -10.53 -15.53 11.05
N PHE A 211 -9.60 -14.78 11.60
CA PHE A 211 -9.03 -13.58 10.98
C PHE A 211 -7.52 -13.71 10.85
N GLU A 212 -6.98 -13.17 9.78
CA GLU A 212 -5.54 -13.04 9.58
C GLU A 212 -5.12 -11.57 9.66
N VAL A 213 -4.12 -11.30 10.49
CA VAL A 213 -3.38 -10.04 10.54
C VAL A 213 -2.22 -10.11 9.57
N ILE A 214 -2.04 -9.07 8.75
CA ILE A 214 -0.94 -8.96 7.79
C ILE A 214 -0.23 -7.63 8.00
N ILE A 215 1.08 -7.67 8.29
CA ILE A 215 1.95 -6.49 8.31
C ILE A 215 3.19 -6.80 7.49
N ALA A 216 3.38 -6.09 6.37
CA ALA A 216 4.39 -6.41 5.36
C ALA A 216 4.29 -7.90 4.94
N ASN A 217 5.35 -8.69 5.15
CA ASN A 217 5.37 -10.12 4.83
C ASN A 217 5.13 -11.02 6.07
N ASN A 218 4.69 -10.44 7.18
CA ASN A 218 4.41 -11.18 8.41
C ASN A 218 2.92 -11.37 8.57
N THR A 219 2.50 -12.59 8.92
CA THR A 219 1.10 -12.95 9.16
C THR A 219 0.92 -13.63 10.50
N ALA A 220 -0.24 -13.46 11.10
CA ALA A 220 -0.67 -14.16 12.31
C ALA A 220 -2.19 -14.27 12.32
N THR A 221 -2.73 -15.36 12.84
CA THR A 221 -4.17 -15.64 12.90
C THR A 221 -4.70 -15.56 14.32
N PHE A 222 -5.96 -15.19 14.44
CA PHE A 222 -6.73 -15.24 15.68
C PHE A 222 -8.19 -15.55 15.38
N SER A 223 -8.91 -16.05 16.39
CA SER A 223 -10.34 -16.36 16.29
C SER A 223 -11.18 -15.39 17.12
N LEU A 224 -12.27 -14.93 16.55
CA LEU A 224 -13.37 -14.23 17.26
C LEU A 224 -14.41 -15.25 17.67
N LYS A 225 -14.82 -15.24 18.96
CA LYS A 225 -15.86 -16.10 19.52
C LYS A 225 -17.20 -15.38 19.64
#